data_0b2742d6c25e264ac872ce650458e7e8
#
_entry.id   0b2742d6c25e264ac872ce650458e7e8
#
_cell.length_a   1.000
_cell.length_b   1.000
_cell.length_c   1.000
_cell.angle_alpha   90.00
_cell.angle_beta   90.00
_cell.angle_gamma   90.00
#
_symmetry.space_group_name_H-M   'P 1'
#
loop_
_entity.id
_entity.type
_entity.pdbx_description
1 polymer ?
#
loop_
_entity_poly.entity_id
_entity_poly.type
_entity_poly.pdbx_seq_one_letter_code
_entity_poly.pdbx_strand_id
1 'polypeptide(L)'
;MKDMNLHSAFNLKMKELKDNEQASTYLSYQSALKSLESFGGTYIPLERITVDWLKRCERFWLSKGKSYSSISIYFRALKCILNRAIQDGILKESSFPFGKNKYEIPEGCGRKLALTLADIKKVMSYQDGTKDIEEFRDLWVFSYLCNGINFMDLLFLQYSNIVDGEICFVRSKTSRTAKHSKEIHAIITPEMWNIIHKWGNPRINPQTYIFKYADGTENAFERVRLVRRIVTKCNRRLKKIAQNTGISQLTTYTARHSFATVLKRAGAKTSYISESLGHSNLAVTENYLAYFEKEERIRNAQLLTDFNI
;
A
#
# COMPACT_ATOMS: atom_id res chain seq x y z
N MET A 1 -6.18 -30.81 26.79
CA MET A 1 -5.67 -29.87 25.76
C MET A 1 -5.42 -28.53 26.43
N LYS A 2 -4.20 -27.96 26.32
CA LYS A 2 -3.90 -26.67 26.95
C LYS A 2 -4.83 -25.59 26.41
N ASP A 3 -5.45 -24.82 27.32
CA ASP A 3 -6.27 -23.66 26.99
C ASP A 3 -5.47 -22.65 26.13
N MET A 4 -5.64 -22.72 24.81
CA MET A 4 -4.96 -21.81 23.91
C MET A 4 -5.65 -20.45 24.00
N ASN A 5 -4.91 -19.44 24.42
CA ASN A 5 -5.37 -18.05 24.44
C ASN A 5 -4.93 -17.29 23.18
N LEU A 6 -5.52 -16.12 22.97
CA LEU A 6 -5.27 -15.25 21.82
C LEU A 6 -3.78 -14.91 21.65
N HIS A 7 -3.10 -14.58 22.77
CA HIS A 7 -1.68 -14.23 22.78
C HIS A 7 -0.82 -15.37 22.21
N SER A 8 -1.04 -16.59 22.72
CA SER A 8 -0.30 -17.79 22.28
C SER A 8 -0.56 -18.12 20.81
N ALA A 9 -1.82 -18.02 20.36
CA ALA A 9 -2.19 -18.28 18.97
C ALA A 9 -1.56 -17.27 17.99
N PHE A 10 -1.56 -15.98 18.35
CA PHE A 10 -0.86 -14.95 17.56
C PHE A 10 0.66 -15.17 17.52
N ASN A 11 1.27 -15.53 18.66
CA ASN A 11 2.73 -15.77 18.73
C ASN A 11 3.15 -16.96 17.86
N LEU A 12 2.37 -18.03 17.82
CA LEU A 12 2.62 -19.15 16.90
C LEU A 12 2.60 -18.68 15.44
N LYS A 13 1.60 -17.92 15.05
CA LYS A 13 1.52 -17.36 13.68
C LYS A 13 2.65 -16.37 13.41
N MET A 14 2.99 -15.51 14.35
CA MET A 14 4.08 -14.56 14.19
C MET A 14 5.44 -15.26 14.09
N LYS A 15 5.65 -16.38 14.79
CA LYS A 15 6.86 -17.18 14.63
C LYS A 15 6.96 -17.74 13.21
N GLU A 16 5.89 -18.35 12.69
CA GLU A 16 5.83 -18.84 11.31
C GLU A 16 6.12 -17.72 10.29
N LEU A 17 5.52 -16.54 10.48
CA LEU A 17 5.75 -15.39 9.60
C LEU A 17 7.19 -14.90 9.66
N LYS A 18 7.83 -14.96 10.83
CA LYS A 18 9.23 -14.59 11.00
C LYS A 18 10.15 -15.58 10.31
N ASP A 19 9.93 -16.87 10.52
CA ASP A 19 10.71 -17.96 9.92
C ASP A 19 10.61 -17.95 8.38
N ASN A 20 9.46 -17.51 7.85
CA ASN A 20 9.22 -17.32 6.40
C ASN A 20 9.59 -15.91 5.88
N GLU A 21 10.29 -15.10 6.67
CA GLU A 21 10.71 -13.74 6.30
C GLU A 21 9.57 -12.80 5.86
N GLN A 22 8.35 -13.04 6.32
CA GLN A 22 7.17 -12.22 6.00
C GLN A 22 7.05 -11.00 6.93
N ALA A 23 8.09 -10.17 6.97
CA ALA A 23 8.26 -9.09 7.93
C ALA A 23 7.08 -8.10 7.97
N SER A 24 6.55 -7.68 6.82
CA SER A 24 5.41 -6.74 6.77
C SER A 24 4.15 -7.34 7.39
N THR A 25 3.87 -8.62 7.11
CA THR A 25 2.72 -9.35 7.67
C THR A 25 2.92 -9.57 9.17
N TYR A 26 4.10 -9.99 9.60
CA TYR A 26 4.47 -10.10 11.01
C TYR A 26 4.14 -8.83 11.80
N LEU A 27 4.60 -7.68 11.32
CA LEU A 27 4.36 -6.38 11.98
C LEU A 27 2.88 -5.98 11.99
N SER A 28 2.11 -6.40 10.98
CA SER A 28 0.66 -6.22 10.96
C SER A 28 -0.03 -7.08 12.05
N TYR A 29 0.36 -8.34 12.17
CA TYR A 29 -0.15 -9.23 13.23
C TYR A 29 0.25 -8.74 14.62
N GLN A 30 1.48 -8.28 14.81
CA GLN A 30 1.93 -7.68 16.07
C GLN A 30 1.10 -6.45 16.45
N SER A 31 0.79 -5.59 15.48
CA SER A 31 -0.07 -4.41 15.70
C SER A 31 -1.51 -4.82 16.04
N ALA A 32 -2.04 -5.85 15.36
CA ALA A 32 -3.37 -6.39 15.64
C ALA A 32 -3.44 -6.97 17.05
N LEU A 33 -2.48 -7.81 17.45
CA LEU A 33 -2.42 -8.38 18.80
C LEU A 33 -2.40 -7.29 19.87
N LYS A 34 -1.50 -6.31 19.78
CA LYS A 34 -1.45 -5.18 20.70
C LYS A 34 -2.77 -4.43 20.81
N SER A 35 -3.47 -4.25 19.69
CA SER A 35 -4.77 -3.58 19.68
C SER A 35 -5.86 -4.42 20.33
N LEU A 36 -5.89 -5.72 20.10
CA LEU A 36 -6.83 -6.66 20.73
C LEU A 36 -6.62 -6.73 22.24
N GLU A 37 -5.36 -6.84 22.67
CA GLU A 37 -4.99 -6.87 24.09
C GLU A 37 -5.28 -5.54 24.80
N SER A 38 -5.20 -4.41 24.08
CA SER A 38 -5.59 -3.11 24.68
C SER A 38 -7.08 -3.01 25.03
N PHE A 39 -7.91 -3.86 24.45
CA PHE A 39 -9.34 -3.97 24.76
C PHE A 39 -9.63 -5.10 25.74
N GLY A 40 -9.11 -6.30 25.50
CA GLY A 40 -9.51 -7.49 26.23
C GLY A 40 -8.53 -7.96 27.31
N GLY A 41 -7.37 -7.27 27.47
CA GLY A 41 -6.27 -7.73 28.33
C GLY A 41 -5.37 -8.73 27.64
N THR A 42 -4.34 -9.19 28.34
CA THR A 42 -3.32 -10.10 27.76
C THR A 42 -3.74 -11.57 27.72
N TYR A 43 -4.70 -11.95 28.54
CA TYR A 43 -5.22 -13.32 28.59
C TYR A 43 -6.68 -13.37 28.10
N ILE A 44 -6.86 -13.68 26.82
CA ILE A 44 -8.16 -13.82 26.17
C ILE A 44 -8.31 -15.25 25.67
N PRO A 45 -9.10 -16.11 26.32
CA PRO A 45 -9.47 -17.42 25.78
C PRO A 45 -10.17 -17.27 24.41
N LEU A 46 -9.85 -18.13 23.45
CA LEU A 46 -10.41 -18.01 22.09
C LEU A 46 -11.95 -18.14 22.08
N GLU A 47 -12.51 -18.92 22.97
CA GLU A 47 -13.96 -19.13 23.12
C GLU A 47 -14.70 -17.87 23.59
N ARG A 48 -14.01 -16.93 24.25
CA ARG A 48 -14.59 -15.63 24.68
C ARG A 48 -14.76 -14.64 23.53
N ILE A 49 -14.16 -14.92 22.36
CA ILE A 49 -14.26 -14.06 21.19
C ILE A 49 -15.57 -14.32 20.47
N THR A 50 -16.66 -13.75 20.99
CA THR A 50 -18.01 -13.86 20.44
C THR A 50 -18.34 -12.67 19.53
N VAL A 51 -19.49 -12.74 18.84
CA VAL A 51 -20.02 -11.61 18.05
C VAL A 51 -20.18 -10.34 18.92
N ASP A 52 -20.70 -10.50 20.14
CA ASP A 52 -20.84 -9.38 21.07
C ASP A 52 -19.49 -8.81 21.50
N TRP A 53 -18.51 -9.68 21.78
CA TRP A 53 -17.14 -9.25 22.08
C TRP A 53 -16.54 -8.41 20.93
N LEU A 54 -16.72 -8.85 19.67
CA LEU A 54 -16.23 -8.11 18.50
C LEU A 54 -16.90 -6.74 18.36
N LYS A 55 -18.22 -6.66 18.54
CA LYS A 55 -18.96 -5.39 18.50
C LYS A 55 -18.51 -4.42 19.61
N ARG A 56 -18.23 -4.91 20.81
CA ARG A 56 -17.69 -4.09 21.92
C ARG A 56 -16.27 -3.62 21.62
N CYS A 57 -15.42 -4.49 21.07
CA CYS A 57 -14.05 -4.18 20.67
C CYS A 57 -14.03 -3.09 19.57
N GLU A 58 -14.89 -3.21 18.56
CA GLU A 58 -15.07 -2.19 17.51
C GLU A 58 -15.45 -0.84 18.10
N ARG A 59 -16.49 -0.78 18.94
CA ARG A 59 -16.93 0.46 19.61
C ARG A 59 -15.81 1.09 20.43
N PHE A 60 -15.07 0.28 21.16
CA PHE A 60 -13.90 0.76 21.93
C PHE A 60 -12.85 1.38 21.01
N TRP A 61 -12.52 0.76 19.88
CA TRP A 61 -11.55 1.33 18.95
C TRP A 61 -12.03 2.59 18.26
N LEU A 62 -13.31 2.66 17.89
CA LEU A 62 -13.92 3.86 17.33
C LEU A 62 -13.88 5.02 18.33
N SER A 63 -14.17 4.78 19.61
CA SER A 63 -14.06 5.80 20.67
C SER A 63 -12.63 6.31 20.89
N LYS A 64 -11.62 5.50 20.50
CA LYS A 64 -10.20 5.89 20.49
C LYS A 64 -9.75 6.51 19.15
N GLY A 65 -10.67 6.83 18.24
CA GLY A 65 -10.40 7.46 16.95
C GLY A 65 -9.79 6.54 15.90
N LYS A 66 -9.88 5.22 16.06
CA LYS A 66 -9.40 4.29 15.02
C LYS A 66 -10.36 4.29 13.83
N SER A 67 -9.78 4.26 12.62
CA SER A 67 -10.56 4.15 11.39
C SER A 67 -11.04 2.72 11.13
N TYR A 68 -12.14 2.57 10.39
CA TYR A 68 -12.62 1.27 9.93
C TYR A 68 -11.56 0.49 9.14
N SER A 69 -10.71 1.17 8.37
CA SER A 69 -9.58 0.51 7.69
C SER A 69 -8.62 -0.17 8.67
N SER A 70 -8.30 0.47 9.80
CA SER A 70 -7.45 -0.12 10.85
C SER A 70 -8.14 -1.30 11.53
N ILE A 71 -9.42 -1.12 11.87
CA ILE A 71 -10.27 -2.16 12.50
C ILE A 71 -10.35 -3.39 11.58
N SER A 72 -10.56 -3.17 10.28
CA SER A 72 -10.60 -4.23 9.27
C SER A 72 -9.30 -5.05 9.23
N ILE A 73 -8.14 -4.37 9.29
CA ILE A 73 -6.83 -5.06 9.31
C ILE A 73 -6.72 -5.94 10.56
N TYR A 74 -7.09 -5.44 11.73
CA TYR A 74 -6.98 -6.19 12.99
C TYR A 74 -7.92 -7.38 13.01
N PHE A 75 -9.17 -7.21 12.60
CA PHE A 75 -10.13 -8.32 12.58
C PHE A 75 -9.85 -9.34 11.48
N ARG A 76 -9.26 -8.95 10.34
CA ARG A 76 -8.80 -9.94 9.35
C ARG A 76 -7.66 -10.81 9.90
N ALA A 77 -6.73 -10.24 10.66
CA ALA A 77 -5.70 -11.01 11.33
C ALA A 77 -6.32 -11.97 12.36
N LEU A 78 -7.25 -11.47 13.20
CA LEU A 78 -7.97 -12.28 14.18
C LEU A 78 -8.76 -13.42 13.50
N LYS A 79 -9.48 -13.11 12.41
CA LYS A 79 -10.23 -14.12 11.62
C LYS A 79 -9.33 -15.25 11.14
N CYS A 80 -8.12 -14.91 10.66
CA CYS A 80 -7.14 -15.91 10.24
C CYS A 80 -6.69 -16.80 11.42
N ILE A 81 -6.46 -16.22 12.60
CA ILE A 81 -6.11 -16.98 13.81
C ILE A 81 -7.22 -17.93 14.23
N LEU A 82 -8.47 -17.46 14.26
CA LEU A 82 -9.61 -18.31 14.65
C LEU A 82 -9.89 -19.42 13.63
N ASN A 83 -9.74 -19.15 12.33
CA ASN A 83 -9.83 -20.19 11.30
C ASN A 83 -8.78 -21.28 11.51
N ARG A 84 -7.55 -20.91 11.84
CA ARG A 84 -6.49 -21.88 12.15
C ARG A 84 -6.82 -22.68 13.41
N ALA A 85 -7.33 -22.04 14.45
CA ALA A 85 -7.73 -22.73 15.69
C ALA A 85 -8.85 -23.76 15.45
N ILE A 86 -9.75 -23.50 14.48
CA ILE A 86 -10.78 -24.47 14.06
C ILE A 86 -10.13 -25.64 13.32
N GLN A 87 -9.27 -25.37 12.35
CA GLN A 87 -8.56 -26.40 11.59
C GLN A 87 -7.72 -27.31 12.47
N ASP A 88 -7.14 -26.75 13.52
CA ASP A 88 -6.32 -27.47 14.52
C ASP A 88 -7.19 -28.16 15.62
N GLY A 89 -8.54 -28.08 15.52
CA GLY A 89 -9.48 -28.70 16.47
C GLY A 89 -9.54 -28.05 17.85
N ILE A 90 -8.95 -26.85 18.02
CA ILE A 90 -8.88 -26.12 19.29
C ILE A 90 -10.18 -25.35 19.56
N LEU A 91 -10.80 -24.82 18.50
CA LEU A 91 -12.05 -24.08 18.56
C LEU A 91 -13.12 -24.81 17.73
N LYS A 92 -14.35 -24.90 18.26
CA LYS A 92 -15.48 -25.47 17.52
C LYS A 92 -15.93 -24.50 16.41
N GLU A 93 -16.28 -25.03 15.24
CA GLU A 93 -16.77 -24.24 14.11
C GLU A 93 -18.03 -23.42 14.47
N SER A 94 -18.93 -23.99 15.31
CA SER A 94 -20.11 -23.29 15.81
C SER A 94 -19.79 -22.02 16.60
N SER A 95 -18.61 -21.94 17.23
CA SER A 95 -18.14 -20.79 17.99
C SER A 95 -17.49 -19.71 17.11
N PHE A 96 -17.35 -19.94 15.79
CA PHE A 96 -16.73 -18.95 14.88
C PHE A 96 -17.61 -17.70 14.74
N PRO A 97 -17.10 -16.52 15.11
CA PRO A 97 -17.94 -15.33 15.22
C PRO A 97 -18.08 -14.49 13.94
N PHE A 98 -17.33 -14.82 12.87
CA PHE A 98 -17.34 -14.05 11.62
C PHE A 98 -18.22 -14.71 10.56
N GLY A 99 -18.91 -13.91 9.73
CA GLY A 99 -19.63 -14.38 8.56
C GLY A 99 -21.01 -13.76 8.41
N LYS A 100 -21.75 -14.20 7.38
CA LYS A 100 -23.13 -13.77 7.13
C LYS A 100 -24.01 -14.10 8.35
N ASN A 101 -24.80 -13.17 8.79
CA ASN A 101 -25.63 -13.25 10.02
C ASN A 101 -24.83 -13.36 11.33
N LYS A 102 -23.52 -13.12 11.33
CA LYS A 102 -22.64 -13.01 12.50
C LYS A 102 -21.98 -11.63 12.48
N TYR A 103 -20.68 -11.54 12.77
CA TYR A 103 -19.94 -10.28 12.65
C TYR A 103 -19.31 -10.18 11.26
N GLU A 104 -19.68 -9.16 10.51
CA GLU A 104 -19.06 -8.81 9.24
C GLU A 104 -17.99 -7.74 9.47
N ILE A 105 -16.80 -8.00 8.95
CA ILE A 105 -15.66 -7.08 9.12
C ILE A 105 -15.94 -5.81 8.30
N PRO A 106 -15.96 -4.62 8.93
CA PRO A 106 -16.26 -3.39 8.22
C PRO A 106 -15.21 -3.08 7.15
N GLU A 107 -15.65 -2.53 6.05
CA GLU A 107 -14.76 -2.02 5.01
C GLU A 107 -14.48 -0.54 5.24
N GLY A 108 -13.21 -0.16 5.08
CA GLY A 108 -12.82 1.25 5.12
C GLY A 108 -13.08 1.92 3.77
N CYS A 109 -13.62 3.13 3.78
CA CYS A 109 -13.72 3.94 2.57
C CYS A 109 -12.32 4.31 2.04
N GLY A 110 -12.08 4.06 0.75
CA GLY A 110 -10.87 4.51 0.07
C GLY A 110 -10.77 6.04 0.10
N ARG A 111 -9.59 6.57 0.39
CA ARG A 111 -9.36 8.02 0.33
C ARG A 111 -9.10 8.43 -1.12
N LYS A 112 -9.73 9.53 -1.58
CA LYS A 112 -9.37 10.17 -2.85
C LYS A 112 -8.02 10.88 -2.64
N LEU A 113 -6.95 10.33 -3.22
CA LEU A 113 -5.58 10.80 -3.01
C LEU A 113 -4.91 11.28 -4.30
N ALA A 114 -5.60 11.21 -5.43
CA ALA A 114 -5.05 11.61 -6.71
C ALA A 114 -4.95 13.14 -6.80
N LEU A 115 -3.82 13.63 -7.30
CA LEU A 115 -3.59 15.01 -7.63
C LEU A 115 -4.10 15.33 -9.04
N THR A 116 -4.41 16.60 -9.30
CA THR A 116 -4.63 17.12 -10.64
C THR A 116 -3.30 17.27 -11.38
N LEU A 117 -3.34 17.34 -12.72
CA LEU A 117 -2.14 17.64 -13.52
C LEU A 117 -1.52 18.99 -13.12
N ALA A 118 -2.35 19.98 -12.79
CA ALA A 118 -1.88 21.28 -12.30
C ALA A 118 -1.12 21.16 -10.97
N ASP A 119 -1.61 20.34 -10.04
CA ASP A 119 -0.91 20.11 -8.76
C ASP A 119 0.36 19.29 -8.95
N ILE A 120 0.34 18.29 -9.85
CA ILE A 120 1.56 17.54 -10.21
C ILE A 120 2.61 18.49 -10.77
N LYS A 121 2.24 19.41 -11.67
CA LYS A 121 3.15 20.44 -12.21
C LYS A 121 3.72 21.31 -11.10
N LYS A 122 2.91 21.74 -10.12
CA LYS A 122 3.41 22.51 -8.95
C LYS A 122 4.43 21.71 -8.14
N VAL A 123 4.18 20.39 -7.93
CA VAL A 123 5.14 19.52 -7.24
C VAL A 123 6.45 19.43 -8.02
N MET A 124 6.37 19.14 -9.32
CA MET A 124 7.57 19.00 -10.18
C MET A 124 8.42 20.26 -10.25
N SER A 125 7.79 21.43 -10.30
CA SER A 125 8.47 22.74 -10.40
C SER A 125 8.86 23.34 -9.05
N TYR A 126 8.48 22.71 -7.92
CA TYR A 126 8.76 23.27 -6.59
C TYR A 126 10.25 23.30 -6.29
N GLN A 127 10.75 24.48 -5.88
CA GLN A 127 12.12 24.70 -5.45
C GLN A 127 12.12 25.65 -4.25
N ASP A 128 12.83 25.29 -3.18
CA ASP A 128 13.03 26.16 -2.00
C ASP A 128 14.53 26.27 -1.60
N GLY A 129 15.42 25.78 -2.46
CA GLY A 129 16.86 25.75 -2.21
C GLY A 129 17.30 24.63 -1.23
N THR A 130 16.39 23.83 -0.71
CA THR A 130 16.71 22.77 0.26
C THR A 130 16.93 21.42 -0.46
N LYS A 131 18.19 21.01 -0.58
CA LYS A 131 18.59 19.75 -1.26
C LYS A 131 17.80 18.53 -0.80
N ASP A 132 17.52 18.40 0.50
CA ASP A 132 16.78 17.28 1.07
C ASP A 132 15.29 17.29 0.65
N ILE A 133 14.68 18.47 0.47
CA ILE A 133 13.31 18.57 -0.05
C ILE A 133 13.28 18.24 -1.54
N GLU A 134 14.24 18.74 -2.28
CA GLU A 134 14.39 18.47 -3.70
C GLU A 134 14.57 16.96 -3.98
N GLU A 135 15.44 16.29 -3.22
CA GLU A 135 15.65 14.85 -3.34
C GLU A 135 14.34 14.05 -3.15
N PHE A 136 13.57 14.35 -2.10
CA PHE A 136 12.32 13.63 -1.84
C PHE A 136 11.18 14.03 -2.78
N ARG A 137 11.16 15.25 -3.30
CA ARG A 137 10.30 15.67 -4.40
C ARG A 137 10.60 14.82 -5.64
N ASP A 138 11.87 14.74 -6.02
CA ASP A 138 12.32 14.00 -7.20
C ASP A 138 12.03 12.51 -7.09
N LEU A 139 12.19 11.88 -5.91
CA LEU A 139 11.77 10.51 -5.67
C LEU A 139 10.25 10.32 -5.80
N TRP A 140 9.45 11.30 -5.40
CA TRP A 140 8.01 11.26 -5.61
C TRP A 140 7.67 11.35 -7.10
N VAL A 141 8.31 12.25 -7.83
CA VAL A 141 8.16 12.40 -9.29
C VAL A 141 8.57 11.10 -9.99
N PHE A 142 9.71 10.54 -9.61
CA PHE A 142 10.14 9.24 -10.14
C PHE A 142 9.10 8.14 -9.88
N SER A 143 8.58 8.04 -8.66
CA SER A 143 7.51 7.10 -8.35
C SER A 143 6.28 7.31 -9.23
N TYR A 144 5.86 8.55 -9.46
CA TYR A 144 4.72 8.87 -10.31
C TYR A 144 4.96 8.45 -11.77
N LEU A 145 6.10 8.78 -12.34
CA LEU A 145 6.45 8.46 -13.72
C LEU A 145 6.74 6.96 -13.95
N CYS A 146 7.26 6.28 -12.94
CA CYS A 146 7.52 4.84 -12.97
C CYS A 146 6.25 4.05 -12.58
N ASN A 147 5.15 4.24 -13.31
CA ASN A 147 3.88 3.54 -13.12
C ASN A 147 3.34 3.56 -11.68
N GLY A 148 3.62 4.62 -10.93
CA GLY A 148 3.23 4.70 -9.53
C GLY A 148 3.90 3.64 -8.66
N ILE A 149 5.16 3.33 -8.89
CA ILE A 149 5.94 2.33 -8.13
C ILE A 149 5.89 2.63 -6.63
N ASN A 150 5.69 1.60 -5.80
CA ASN A 150 5.74 1.78 -4.35
C ASN A 150 7.18 2.01 -3.88
N PHE A 151 7.35 2.77 -2.81
CA PHE A 151 8.68 3.02 -2.23
C PHE A 151 9.40 1.75 -1.78
N MET A 152 8.66 0.67 -1.43
CA MET A 152 9.28 -0.63 -1.16
C MET A 152 10.02 -1.18 -2.38
N ASP A 153 9.44 -1.04 -3.57
CA ASP A 153 10.05 -1.52 -4.81
C ASP A 153 11.06 -0.49 -5.34
N LEU A 154 10.74 0.81 -5.28
CA LEU A 154 11.60 1.90 -5.75
C LEU A 154 12.98 1.92 -5.09
N LEU A 155 13.03 1.81 -3.75
CA LEU A 155 14.29 1.92 -3.00
C LEU A 155 15.22 0.73 -3.22
N PHE A 156 14.71 -0.37 -3.77
CA PHE A 156 15.48 -1.59 -4.07
C PHE A 156 15.65 -1.84 -5.57
N LEU A 157 15.37 -0.84 -6.44
CA LEU A 157 15.69 -0.93 -7.85
C LEU A 157 17.20 -0.99 -8.07
N GLN A 158 17.63 -1.90 -8.92
CA GLN A 158 19.01 -2.07 -9.37
C GLN A 158 19.16 -1.64 -10.83
N TYR A 159 20.37 -1.37 -11.27
CA TYR A 159 20.63 -1.06 -12.68
C TYR A 159 20.30 -2.24 -13.62
N SER A 160 20.26 -3.47 -13.10
CA SER A 160 19.76 -4.65 -13.83
C SER A 160 18.26 -4.59 -14.15
N ASN A 161 17.50 -3.74 -13.44
CA ASN A 161 16.09 -3.50 -13.76
C ASN A 161 15.91 -2.58 -14.97
N ILE A 162 16.96 -1.94 -15.47
CA ILE A 162 16.92 -1.09 -16.67
C ILE A 162 17.24 -1.97 -17.89
N VAL A 163 16.23 -2.24 -18.70
CA VAL A 163 16.31 -3.07 -19.90
C VAL A 163 15.63 -2.33 -21.05
N ASP A 164 16.30 -2.14 -22.17
CA ASP A 164 15.76 -1.56 -23.42
C ASP A 164 14.98 -0.25 -23.24
N GLY A 165 15.44 0.63 -22.32
CA GLY A 165 14.80 1.91 -22.06
C GLY A 165 13.60 1.84 -21.13
N GLU A 166 13.37 0.70 -20.51
CA GLU A 166 12.31 0.47 -19.53
C GLU A 166 12.88 0.11 -18.15
N ILE A 167 12.12 0.38 -17.09
CA ILE A 167 12.31 -0.22 -15.78
C ILE A 167 11.40 -1.43 -15.66
N CYS A 168 12.02 -2.61 -15.56
CA CYS A 168 11.36 -3.90 -15.44
C CYS A 168 11.48 -4.42 -14.02
N PHE A 169 10.36 -4.66 -13.34
CA PHE A 169 10.38 -5.14 -11.96
C PHE A 169 9.15 -5.97 -11.60
N VAL A 170 9.33 -6.87 -10.64
CA VAL A 170 8.23 -7.63 -10.03
C VAL A 170 7.88 -7.00 -8.70
N ARG A 171 6.60 -6.77 -8.46
CA ARG A 171 6.11 -6.12 -7.26
C ARG A 171 6.29 -6.99 -6.03
N SER A 172 7.09 -6.56 -5.04
CA SER A 172 7.40 -7.33 -3.82
C SER A 172 6.16 -7.74 -3.02
N LYS A 173 5.10 -6.92 -3.02
CA LYS A 173 3.87 -7.22 -2.26
C LYS A 173 3.14 -8.46 -2.77
N THR A 174 3.18 -8.73 -4.07
CA THR A 174 2.39 -9.79 -4.73
C THR A 174 3.25 -10.94 -5.25
N SER A 175 4.57 -10.81 -5.29
CA SER A 175 5.50 -11.82 -5.81
C SER A 175 5.36 -13.20 -5.17
N ARG A 176 5.04 -13.26 -3.87
CA ARG A 176 4.90 -14.52 -3.12
C ARG A 176 3.49 -15.15 -3.19
N THR A 177 2.47 -14.39 -3.54
CA THR A 177 1.07 -14.83 -3.48
C THR A 177 0.43 -15.05 -4.84
N ALA A 178 0.99 -14.48 -5.89
CA ALA A 178 0.52 -14.67 -7.25
C ALA A 178 1.02 -16.01 -7.81
N LYS A 179 0.11 -16.81 -8.41
CA LYS A 179 0.50 -18.04 -9.15
C LYS A 179 1.48 -17.74 -10.29
N HIS A 180 1.37 -16.55 -10.89
CA HIS A 180 2.30 -16.01 -11.88
C HIS A 180 2.61 -14.58 -11.47
N SER A 181 3.86 -14.30 -11.13
CA SER A 181 4.32 -12.93 -10.89
C SER A 181 4.37 -12.19 -12.23
N LYS A 182 3.55 -11.13 -12.37
CA LYS A 182 3.60 -10.27 -13.55
C LYS A 182 4.74 -9.27 -13.38
N GLU A 183 5.62 -9.20 -14.37
CA GLU A 183 6.60 -8.14 -14.48
C GLU A 183 5.90 -6.84 -14.90
N ILE A 184 6.31 -5.75 -14.32
CA ILE A 184 5.82 -4.40 -14.64
C ILE A 184 6.90 -3.73 -15.47
N HIS A 185 6.49 -3.15 -16.60
CA HIS A 185 7.34 -2.40 -17.51
C HIS A 185 6.96 -0.93 -17.44
N ALA A 186 7.92 -0.07 -17.13
CA ALA A 186 7.74 1.38 -17.08
C ALA A 186 8.77 2.05 -17.99
N ILE A 187 8.31 2.72 -19.05
CA ILE A 187 9.17 3.50 -19.94
C ILE A 187 9.92 4.56 -19.15
N ILE A 188 11.22 4.65 -19.33
CA ILE A 188 12.06 5.65 -18.68
C ILE A 188 11.95 6.97 -19.46
N THR A 189 11.35 7.97 -18.83
CA THR A 189 11.24 9.31 -19.41
C THR A 189 12.55 10.09 -19.21
N PRO A 190 12.77 11.19 -19.99
CA PRO A 190 13.92 12.08 -19.76
C PRO A 190 14.02 12.61 -18.33
N GLU A 191 12.87 12.91 -17.70
CA GLU A 191 12.81 13.37 -16.30
C GLU A 191 13.30 12.27 -15.33
N MET A 192 12.93 11.01 -15.58
CA MET A 192 13.41 9.89 -14.76
C MET A 192 14.92 9.71 -14.91
N TRP A 193 15.46 9.84 -16.12
CA TRP A 193 16.91 9.84 -16.34
C TRP A 193 17.62 10.95 -15.60
N ASN A 194 17.09 12.18 -15.64
CA ASN A 194 17.64 13.32 -14.90
C ASN A 194 17.66 13.04 -13.38
N ILE A 195 16.62 12.39 -12.85
CA ILE A 195 16.56 12.02 -11.42
C ILE A 195 17.60 10.95 -11.09
N ILE A 196 17.75 9.92 -11.96
CA ILE A 196 18.77 8.88 -11.79
C ILE A 196 20.17 9.50 -11.82
N HIS A 197 20.47 10.38 -12.77
CA HIS A 197 21.77 11.04 -12.86
C HIS A 197 22.07 11.94 -11.65
N LYS A 198 21.04 12.61 -11.10
CA LYS A 198 21.22 13.55 -10.00
C LYS A 198 21.34 12.86 -8.63
N TRP A 199 20.60 11.79 -8.40
CA TRP A 199 20.46 11.16 -7.08
C TRP A 199 20.91 9.70 -7.03
N GLY A 200 21.16 9.10 -8.20
CA GLY A 200 21.57 7.71 -8.31
C GLY A 200 23.01 7.47 -7.91
N ASN A 201 23.29 6.24 -7.54
CA ASN A 201 24.65 5.75 -7.36
C ASN A 201 25.37 5.66 -8.70
N PRO A 202 26.70 5.79 -8.73
CA PRO A 202 27.48 5.39 -9.90
C PRO A 202 27.19 3.92 -10.27
N ARG A 203 26.96 3.64 -11.54
CA ARG A 203 26.73 2.28 -12.03
C ARG A 203 28.04 1.51 -12.05
N ILE A 204 28.31 0.72 -11.02
CA ILE A 204 29.51 -0.13 -10.92
C ILE A 204 29.27 -1.46 -11.64
N ASN A 205 28.12 -2.08 -11.40
CA ASN A 205 27.69 -3.34 -12.00
C ASN A 205 26.14 -3.38 -12.10
N PRO A 206 25.58 -4.37 -12.81
CA PRO A 206 24.11 -4.48 -12.93
C PRO A 206 23.35 -4.58 -11.60
N GLN A 207 23.96 -5.13 -10.55
CA GLN A 207 23.37 -5.34 -9.24
C GLN A 207 23.48 -4.10 -8.32
N THR A 208 24.20 -3.04 -8.75
CA THR A 208 24.23 -1.77 -8.01
C THR A 208 22.83 -1.19 -7.90
N TYR A 209 22.40 -0.87 -6.68
CA TYR A 209 21.13 -0.17 -6.45
C TYR A 209 21.15 1.21 -7.10
N ILE A 210 20.03 1.58 -7.78
CA ILE A 210 19.94 2.88 -8.46
C ILE A 210 20.05 4.00 -7.42
N PHE A 211 19.36 3.88 -6.28
CA PHE A 211 19.37 4.90 -5.24
C PHE A 211 20.15 4.46 -3.99
N LYS A 212 20.76 5.40 -3.29
CA LYS A 212 21.71 5.21 -2.16
C LYS A 212 21.12 4.65 -0.86
N TYR A 213 19.86 4.23 -0.85
CA TYR A 213 19.16 3.89 0.40
C TYR A 213 19.36 2.45 0.85
N ALA A 214 19.54 1.54 -0.08
CA ALA A 214 19.79 0.13 0.17
C ALA A 214 21.21 -0.26 -0.29
N ASP A 215 21.82 -1.23 0.38
CA ASP A 215 23.12 -1.78 0.02
C ASP A 215 23.11 -3.29 -0.23
N GLY A 216 21.96 -3.96 -0.01
CA GLY A 216 21.77 -5.39 -0.24
C GLY A 216 22.09 -6.29 0.95
N THR A 217 22.54 -5.72 2.06
CA THR A 217 22.83 -6.47 3.29
C THR A 217 21.57 -6.65 4.16
N GLU A 218 20.49 -5.90 3.85
CA GLU A 218 19.29 -5.89 4.66
C GLU A 218 18.51 -7.19 4.58
N ASN A 219 18.22 -7.79 5.73
CA ASN A 219 17.23 -8.85 5.86
C ASN A 219 15.79 -8.29 5.69
N ALA A 220 14.79 -9.16 5.60
CA ALA A 220 13.40 -8.77 5.35
C ALA A 220 12.87 -7.74 6.36
N PHE A 221 13.24 -7.84 7.64
CA PHE A 221 12.82 -6.89 8.68
C PHE A 221 13.54 -5.54 8.58
N GLU A 222 14.80 -5.56 8.23
CA GLU A 222 15.60 -4.36 8.00
C GLU A 222 15.11 -3.60 6.78
N ARG A 223 14.78 -4.29 5.69
CA ARG A 223 14.13 -3.70 4.52
C ARG A 223 12.86 -2.95 4.89
N VAL A 224 11.96 -3.57 5.65
CA VAL A 224 10.72 -2.91 6.07
C VAL A 224 11.00 -1.72 6.98
N ARG A 225 11.96 -1.80 7.91
CA ARG A 225 12.36 -0.68 8.76
C ARG A 225 12.98 0.48 7.96
N LEU A 226 13.86 0.16 7.02
CA LEU A 226 14.48 1.12 6.11
C LEU A 226 13.40 1.89 5.34
N VAL A 227 12.51 1.17 4.65
CA VAL A 227 11.43 1.78 3.86
C VAL A 227 10.54 2.66 4.74
N ARG A 228 10.12 2.19 5.92
CA ARG A 228 9.30 3.00 6.85
C ARG A 228 10.00 4.30 7.25
N ARG A 229 11.30 4.24 7.55
CA ARG A 229 12.12 5.41 7.89
C ARG A 229 12.16 6.41 6.73
N ILE A 230 12.44 5.94 5.51
CA ILE A 230 12.53 6.77 4.32
C ILE A 230 11.17 7.36 3.94
N VAL A 231 10.11 6.55 3.93
CA VAL A 231 8.73 7.02 3.66
C VAL A 231 8.29 8.07 4.68
N THR A 232 8.60 7.90 5.97
CA THR A 232 8.29 8.89 7.00
C THR A 232 9.04 10.21 6.74
N LYS A 233 10.32 10.13 6.40
CA LYS A 233 11.14 11.29 6.07
C LYS A 233 10.61 11.98 4.81
N CYS A 234 10.33 11.23 3.76
CA CYS A 234 9.75 11.72 2.51
C CYS A 234 8.42 12.44 2.75
N ASN A 235 7.46 11.78 3.42
CA ASN A 235 6.15 12.37 3.70
C ASN A 235 6.24 13.67 4.50
N ARG A 236 7.21 13.82 5.40
CA ARG A 236 7.46 15.08 6.11
C ARG A 236 7.91 16.20 5.17
N ARG A 237 8.74 15.90 4.16
CA ARG A 237 9.17 16.88 3.14
C ARG A 237 8.04 17.22 2.18
N LEU A 238 7.32 16.19 1.70
CA LEU A 238 6.15 16.35 0.85
C LEU A 238 5.06 17.20 1.52
N LYS A 239 4.86 17.06 2.84
CA LYS A 239 3.94 17.91 3.60
C LYS A 239 4.33 19.38 3.53
N LYS A 240 5.64 19.71 3.59
CA LYS A 240 6.11 21.09 3.45
C LYS A 240 5.83 21.63 2.05
N ILE A 241 6.09 20.83 1.01
CA ILE A 241 5.73 21.19 -0.37
C ILE A 241 4.23 21.46 -0.49
N ALA A 242 3.40 20.56 0.05
CA ALA A 242 1.94 20.71 0.03
C ALA A 242 1.47 22.01 0.66
N GLN A 243 2.01 22.37 1.83
CA GLN A 243 1.71 23.62 2.53
C GLN A 243 2.07 24.85 1.69
N ASN A 244 3.24 24.84 1.04
CA ASN A 244 3.72 25.98 0.26
C ASN A 244 3.05 26.11 -1.12
N THR A 245 2.47 25.04 -1.65
CA THR A 245 1.82 25.00 -2.96
C THR A 245 0.30 25.01 -2.90
N GLY A 246 -0.29 24.98 -1.71
CA GLY A 246 -1.75 24.91 -1.50
C GLY A 246 -2.36 23.56 -1.85
N ILE A 247 -1.55 22.50 -1.94
CA ILE A 247 -2.04 21.13 -2.18
C ILE A 247 -2.57 20.55 -0.88
N SER A 248 -3.81 20.06 -0.85
CA SER A 248 -4.47 19.58 0.37
C SER A 248 -3.77 18.38 1.00
N GLN A 249 -3.28 17.45 0.19
CA GLN A 249 -2.59 16.24 0.65
C GLN A 249 -1.56 15.77 -0.37
N LEU A 250 -0.29 15.66 0.07
CA LEU A 250 0.81 15.12 -0.71
C LEU A 250 1.60 14.11 0.13
N THR A 251 1.65 12.86 -0.33
CA THR A 251 2.35 11.75 0.33
C THR A 251 2.98 10.85 -0.72
N THR A 252 3.88 9.95 -0.33
CA THR A 252 4.43 8.93 -1.23
C THR A 252 3.36 8.11 -1.93
N TYR A 253 2.20 7.92 -1.30
CA TYR A 253 1.11 7.13 -1.87
C TYR A 253 0.27 7.89 -2.90
N THR A 254 0.26 9.23 -2.85
CA THR A 254 -0.43 10.06 -3.85
C THR A 254 0.16 9.91 -5.25
N ALA A 255 1.45 9.58 -5.39
CA ALA A 255 2.10 9.33 -6.68
C ALA A 255 1.35 8.23 -7.47
N ARG A 256 1.10 7.11 -6.82
CA ARG A 256 0.41 5.96 -7.43
C ARG A 256 -1.06 6.25 -7.76
N HIS A 257 -1.77 6.94 -6.87
CA HIS A 257 -3.15 7.35 -7.13
C HIS A 257 -3.24 8.35 -8.29
N SER A 258 -2.30 9.30 -8.35
CA SER A 258 -2.24 10.29 -9.41
C SER A 258 -1.94 9.64 -10.76
N PHE A 259 -0.96 8.74 -10.84
CA PHE A 259 -0.68 7.97 -12.06
C PHE A 259 -1.94 7.30 -12.61
N ALA A 260 -2.62 6.50 -11.79
CA ALA A 260 -3.81 5.78 -12.22
C ALA A 260 -4.95 6.71 -12.66
N THR A 261 -5.17 7.80 -11.92
CA THR A 261 -6.27 8.74 -12.19
C THR A 261 -5.98 9.60 -13.41
N VAL A 262 -4.73 10.05 -13.59
CA VAL A 262 -4.34 10.84 -14.78
C VAL A 262 -4.51 10.01 -16.05
N LEU A 263 -4.06 8.76 -16.05
CA LEU A 263 -4.23 7.87 -17.21
C LEU A 263 -5.71 7.59 -17.50
N LYS A 264 -6.53 7.36 -16.47
CA LYS A 264 -7.97 7.18 -16.64
C LYS A 264 -8.61 8.41 -17.30
N ARG A 265 -8.29 9.62 -16.79
CA ARG A 265 -8.82 10.89 -17.35
C ARG A 265 -8.35 11.15 -18.77
N ALA A 266 -7.16 10.67 -19.12
CA ALA A 266 -6.62 10.69 -20.48
C ALA A 266 -7.24 9.63 -21.41
N GLY A 267 -8.18 8.80 -20.93
CA GLY A 267 -8.85 7.78 -21.73
C GLY A 267 -8.09 6.46 -21.87
N ALA A 268 -7.02 6.24 -21.11
CA ALA A 268 -6.30 4.97 -21.14
C ALA A 268 -7.20 3.81 -20.69
N LYS A 269 -7.07 2.65 -21.36
CA LYS A 269 -7.84 1.45 -21.04
C LYS A 269 -7.56 1.00 -19.59
N THR A 270 -8.61 0.66 -18.84
CA THR A 270 -8.47 0.17 -17.44
C THR A 270 -7.56 -1.07 -17.35
N SER A 271 -7.55 -1.93 -18.39
CA SER A 271 -6.64 -3.08 -18.47
C SER A 271 -5.18 -2.64 -18.50
N TYR A 272 -4.81 -1.61 -19.28
CA TYR A 272 -3.47 -1.05 -19.31
C TYR A 272 -3.07 -0.47 -17.94
N ILE A 273 -3.97 0.31 -17.30
CA ILE A 273 -3.72 0.86 -15.97
C ILE A 273 -3.51 -0.27 -14.94
N SER A 274 -4.32 -1.33 -15.03
CA SER A 274 -4.23 -2.50 -14.14
C SER A 274 -2.90 -3.24 -14.30
N GLU A 275 -2.46 -3.44 -15.53
CA GLU A 275 -1.17 -4.05 -15.87
C GLU A 275 -0.02 -3.21 -15.36
N SER A 276 0.01 -1.92 -15.69
CA SER A 276 1.02 -0.95 -15.24
C SER A 276 1.13 -0.86 -13.72
N LEU A 277 0.02 -1.06 -13.00
CA LEU A 277 0.00 -1.11 -11.53
C LEU A 277 0.36 -2.49 -10.96
N GLY A 278 0.48 -3.53 -11.79
CA GLY A 278 0.70 -4.90 -11.35
C GLY A 278 -0.44 -5.45 -10.50
N HIS A 279 -1.69 -5.14 -10.87
CA HIS A 279 -2.85 -5.69 -10.20
C HIS A 279 -3.26 -7.03 -10.84
N SER A 280 -3.58 -8.01 -10.00
CA SER A 280 -4.07 -9.32 -10.44
C SER A 280 -5.56 -9.32 -10.84
N ASN A 281 -6.31 -8.30 -10.43
CA ASN A 281 -7.75 -8.17 -10.67
C ASN A 281 -8.10 -6.71 -11.00
N LEU A 282 -8.92 -6.50 -12.04
CA LEU A 282 -9.41 -5.18 -12.47
C LEU A 282 -10.18 -4.45 -11.37
N ALA A 283 -10.98 -5.16 -10.56
CA ALA A 283 -11.72 -4.57 -9.44
C ALA A 283 -10.80 -3.85 -8.43
N VAL A 284 -9.56 -4.32 -8.25
CA VAL A 284 -8.58 -3.61 -7.42
C VAL A 284 -8.20 -2.27 -8.04
N THR A 285 -8.11 -2.21 -9.38
CA THR A 285 -7.80 -0.97 -10.10
C THR A 285 -8.93 0.04 -9.99
N GLU A 286 -10.17 -0.41 -10.09
CA GLU A 286 -11.37 0.44 -9.97
C GLU A 286 -11.43 1.15 -8.61
N ASN A 287 -10.98 0.51 -7.53
CA ASN A 287 -10.87 1.14 -6.21
C ASN A 287 -9.84 2.28 -6.13
N TYR A 288 -8.86 2.31 -7.04
CA TYR A 288 -7.87 3.39 -7.16
C TYR A 288 -8.37 4.54 -8.02
N LEU A 289 -9.33 4.26 -8.92
CA LEU A 289 -9.83 5.24 -9.85
C LEU A 289 -10.83 6.15 -9.13
N ALA A 290 -10.60 7.47 -9.20
CA ALA A 290 -11.56 8.44 -8.70
C ALA A 290 -12.88 8.34 -9.49
N TYR A 291 -13.99 8.72 -8.85
CA TYR A 291 -15.24 8.88 -9.58
C TYR A 291 -15.05 9.89 -10.73
N PHE A 292 -15.86 9.71 -11.80
CA PHE A 292 -15.90 10.65 -12.91
C PHE A 292 -16.18 12.08 -12.42
N GLU A 293 -15.42 13.04 -12.92
CA GLU A 293 -15.64 14.46 -12.64
C GLU A 293 -16.91 14.95 -13.35
N LYS A 294 -17.40 16.12 -12.95
CA LYS A 294 -18.63 16.68 -13.51
C LYS A 294 -18.51 16.88 -15.01
N GLU A 295 -17.38 17.37 -15.47
CA GLU A 295 -17.06 17.63 -16.88
C GLU A 295 -17.10 16.35 -17.71
N GLU A 296 -16.53 15.28 -17.20
CA GLU A 296 -16.55 13.97 -17.87
C GLU A 296 -17.96 13.38 -17.91
N ARG A 297 -18.73 13.55 -16.84
CA ARG A 297 -20.15 13.14 -16.80
C ARG A 297 -20.99 13.94 -17.79
N ILE A 298 -20.73 15.25 -17.95
CA ILE A 298 -21.41 16.10 -18.94
C ILE A 298 -21.07 15.62 -20.36
N ARG A 299 -19.78 15.40 -20.66
CA ARG A 299 -19.35 14.89 -21.97
C ARG A 299 -19.97 13.53 -22.29
N ASN A 300 -19.99 12.60 -21.34
CA ASN A 300 -20.61 11.30 -21.54
C ASN A 300 -22.15 11.41 -21.70
N ALA A 301 -22.80 12.35 -21.01
CA ALA A 301 -24.22 12.60 -21.19
C ALA A 301 -24.54 13.18 -22.59
N GLN A 302 -23.66 14.02 -23.13
CA GLN A 302 -23.81 14.57 -24.48
C GLN A 302 -23.76 13.46 -25.55
N LEU A 303 -22.95 12.43 -25.37
CA LEU A 303 -22.91 11.28 -26.29
C LEU A 303 -24.25 10.56 -26.41
N LEU A 304 -25.12 10.63 -25.39
CA LEU A 304 -26.43 9.98 -25.40
C LEU A 304 -27.44 10.75 -26.29
N THR A 305 -27.14 11.99 -26.63
CA THR A 305 -28.00 12.87 -27.45
C THR A 305 -27.33 13.29 -28.76
N ASP A 306 -26.15 12.74 -29.05
CA ASP A 306 -25.48 12.95 -30.34
C ASP A 306 -26.06 11.93 -31.36
N PHE A 307 -27.11 12.34 -32.06
CA PHE A 307 -27.76 11.51 -33.06
C PHE A 307 -27.13 11.62 -34.46
N ASN A 308 -25.96 12.27 -34.59
CA ASN A 308 -25.19 12.37 -35.82
C ASN A 308 -24.22 11.21 -35.98
N ILE A 309 -24.74 9.97 -35.95
CA ILE A 309 -23.98 8.74 -36.23
C ILE A 309 -24.26 8.30 -37.65
#